data_743a620cd51bee54bee0651aefa20d39
#
_entry.id   743a620cd51bee54bee0651aefa20d39
#
_cell.length_a   1.000
_cell.length_b   1.000
_cell.length_c   1.000
_cell.angle_alpha   90.00
_cell.angle_beta   90.00
_cell.angle_gamma   90.00
#
_symmetry.space_group_name_H-M   'P 1'
#
loop_
_entity.id
_entity.type
_entity.pdbx_description
1 polymer ?
#
loop_
_entity_poly.entity_id
_entity_poly.type
_entity_poly.pdbx_seq_one_letter_code
_entity_poly.pdbx_strand_id
1 'polypeptide(L)'
;SAAILRISDLWVNGKKVGYSQDSRTPATFDITQYLALGKNTVAVEVYKYSDGSYFEDQDFWRLAGIFRDVTLMWQPDIALRDVFNKATLKNNYRDGSLVTELLVSNPTGIRRGFKLSGRLYDSSNRLISDADFGSEIDPKSSMLCRWNFPTIQNVKAWSAEDPNLYKLLVE
;
A
#
# COMPACT_ATOMS: atom_id res chain seq x y z
N SER A 1 -3.84 -1.72 8.73
CA SER A 1 -2.64 -0.93 9.01
C SER A 1 -2.99 0.25 9.89
N ALA A 2 -2.27 0.45 10.96
CA ALA A 2 -2.38 1.64 11.78
C ALA A 2 -1.23 2.58 11.44
N ALA A 3 -1.53 3.81 11.03
CA ALA A 3 -0.53 4.87 10.88
C ALA A 3 -0.37 5.55 12.23
N ILE A 4 0.76 5.36 12.89
CA ILE A 4 1.06 5.96 14.19
C ILE A 4 2.36 6.74 14.08
N LEU A 5 2.35 7.93 14.64
CA LEU A 5 3.41 8.91 14.49
C LEU A 5 4.22 9.07 15.77
N ARG A 6 5.54 9.11 15.58
CA ARG A 6 6.58 9.26 16.60
C ARG A 6 6.52 8.19 17.68
N ILE A 7 7.65 7.62 18.00
CA ILE A 7 7.88 6.55 18.96
C ILE A 7 6.58 6.10 19.60
N SER A 8 6.02 5.04 19.09
CA SER A 8 4.81 4.46 19.64
C SER A 8 5.02 2.97 19.87
N ASP A 9 4.74 2.58 21.06
CA ASP A 9 4.55 1.19 21.40
C ASP A 9 3.11 0.81 21.16
N LEU A 10 2.89 -0.32 20.48
CA LEU A 10 1.57 -0.86 20.20
C LEU A 10 1.32 -2.14 21.02
N TRP A 11 0.18 -2.20 21.69
CA TRP A 11 -0.32 -3.37 22.37
C TRP A 11 -1.68 -3.78 21.83
N VAL A 12 -1.90 -5.09 21.76
CA VAL A 12 -3.21 -5.68 21.50
C VAL A 12 -3.51 -6.69 22.59
N ASN A 13 -4.65 -6.53 23.26
CA ASN A 13 -5.08 -7.37 24.36
C ASN A 13 -4.00 -7.52 25.47
N GLY A 14 -3.30 -6.43 25.78
CA GLY A 14 -2.25 -6.38 26.78
C GLY A 14 -0.89 -6.98 26.36
N LYS A 15 -0.77 -7.47 25.12
CA LYS A 15 0.49 -7.99 24.58
C LYS A 15 1.15 -6.97 23.68
N LYS A 16 2.45 -6.73 23.85
CA LYS A 16 3.23 -5.83 22.98
C LYS A 16 3.35 -6.44 21.59
N VAL A 17 2.97 -5.67 20.58
CA VAL A 17 3.01 -6.06 19.17
C VAL A 17 4.27 -5.54 18.50
N GLY A 18 4.59 -4.27 18.73
CA GLY A 18 5.73 -3.65 18.08
C GLY A 18 5.95 -2.20 18.50
N TYR A 19 6.94 -1.62 17.85
CA TYR A 19 7.45 -0.27 18.10
C TYR A 19 7.79 0.41 16.76
N SER A 20 7.52 1.70 16.67
CA SER A 20 7.89 2.51 15.50
C SER A 20 8.36 3.89 15.91
N GLN A 21 9.36 4.41 15.24
CA GLN A 21 10.06 5.66 15.57
C GLN A 21 10.10 6.65 14.40
N ASP A 22 9.15 6.61 13.50
CA ASP A 22 9.09 7.60 12.42
C ASP A 22 7.90 8.54 12.64
N SER A 23 8.10 9.83 12.38
CA SER A 23 7.06 10.85 12.56
C SER A 23 6.26 11.14 11.29
N ARG A 24 6.63 10.63 10.12
CA ARG A 24 6.05 11.00 8.83
C ARG A 24 5.53 9.84 8.02
N THR A 25 6.13 8.66 8.14
CA THR A 25 5.69 7.46 7.44
C THR A 25 4.70 6.65 8.27
N PRO A 26 3.77 5.93 7.62
CA PRO A 26 2.84 5.05 8.32
C PRO A 26 3.57 3.88 8.97
N ALA A 27 3.27 3.60 10.23
CA ALA A 27 3.66 2.35 10.87
C ALA A 27 2.59 1.29 10.63
N THR A 28 2.99 0.12 10.13
CA THR A 28 2.09 -1.00 9.83
C THR A 28 2.49 -2.20 10.66
N PHE A 29 1.51 -2.76 11.40
CA PHE A 29 1.72 -3.93 12.25
C PHE A 29 0.74 -5.04 11.89
N ASP A 30 1.25 -6.27 11.76
CA ASP A 30 0.39 -7.45 11.68
C ASP A 30 -0.03 -7.86 13.10
N ILE A 31 -1.32 -7.71 13.38
CA ILE A 31 -1.90 -7.99 14.68
C ILE A 31 -2.65 -9.32 14.74
N THR A 32 -2.63 -10.11 13.67
CA THR A 32 -3.45 -11.31 13.51
C THR A 32 -3.31 -12.28 14.69
N GLN A 33 -2.10 -12.56 15.14
CA GLN A 33 -1.83 -13.50 16.23
C GLN A 33 -2.24 -13.01 17.62
N TYR A 34 -2.55 -11.73 17.76
CA TYR A 34 -2.92 -11.09 19.03
C TYR A 34 -4.42 -10.93 19.20
N LEU A 35 -5.18 -11.21 18.13
CA LEU A 35 -6.63 -11.07 18.13
C LEU A 35 -7.32 -12.25 18.81
N ALA A 36 -8.41 -11.96 19.51
CA ALA A 36 -9.34 -12.93 20.05
C ALA A 36 -10.72 -12.80 19.40
N LEU A 37 -11.55 -13.82 19.50
CA LEU A 37 -12.94 -13.72 19.08
C LEU A 37 -13.70 -12.70 19.94
N GLY A 38 -14.49 -11.85 19.30
CA GLY A 38 -15.26 -10.80 19.96
C GLY A 38 -14.48 -9.50 20.16
N LYS A 39 -14.60 -8.87 21.33
CA LYS A 39 -14.00 -7.57 21.62
C LYS A 39 -12.49 -7.68 21.79
N ASN A 40 -11.76 -6.80 21.10
CA ASN A 40 -10.32 -6.64 21.24
C ASN A 40 -9.99 -5.21 21.70
N THR A 41 -8.95 -5.08 22.50
CA THR A 41 -8.45 -3.77 22.97
C THR A 41 -7.11 -3.47 22.31
N VAL A 42 -7.04 -2.32 21.68
CA VAL A 42 -5.79 -1.78 21.10
C VAL A 42 -5.36 -0.60 21.96
N ALA A 43 -4.13 -0.61 22.43
CA ALA A 43 -3.52 0.50 23.17
C ALA A 43 -2.26 0.97 22.47
N VAL A 44 -2.09 2.27 22.41
CA VAL A 44 -0.93 2.93 21.77
C VAL A 44 -0.34 3.93 22.76
N GLU A 45 0.95 3.83 23.01
CA GLU A 45 1.69 4.80 23.80
C GLU A 45 2.54 5.68 22.88
N VAL A 46 2.31 7.00 22.92
CA VAL A 46 2.99 7.97 22.07
C VAL A 46 3.85 8.89 22.92
N TYR A 47 5.15 8.88 22.68
CA TYR A 47 6.09 9.75 23.37
C TYR A 47 6.24 11.10 22.66
N LYS A 48 6.28 12.17 23.43
CA LYS A 48 6.48 13.51 22.91
C LYS A 48 7.91 13.73 22.41
N TYR A 49 8.87 13.17 23.10
CA TYR A 49 10.29 13.30 22.80
C TYR A 49 10.94 11.94 22.60
N SER A 50 11.78 11.84 21.61
CA SER A 50 12.55 10.65 21.25
C SER A 50 14.00 11.04 21.02
N ASP A 51 14.84 10.07 20.78
CA ASP A 51 16.22 10.28 20.34
C ASP A 51 16.25 11.18 19.10
N GLY A 52 15.37 10.95 18.12
CA GLY A 52 15.23 11.80 16.93
C GLY A 52 14.92 13.25 17.25
N SER A 53 14.25 13.55 18.37
CA SER A 53 13.98 14.92 18.79
C SER A 53 15.25 15.71 19.13
N TYR A 54 16.35 15.03 19.42
CA TYR A 54 17.66 15.63 19.75
C TYR A 54 18.62 15.60 18.57
N PHE A 55 18.48 14.64 17.65
CA PHE A 55 19.38 14.49 16.50
C PHE A 55 18.82 15.09 15.21
N GLU A 56 17.51 15.20 15.09
CA GLU A 56 16.81 15.73 13.93
C GLU A 56 16.18 17.08 14.28
N ASP A 57 16.90 18.14 14.06
CA ASP A 57 16.39 19.50 14.31
C ASP A 57 15.97 20.14 12.99
N GLN A 58 14.67 20.07 12.70
CA GLN A 58 14.05 20.68 11.53
C GLN A 58 13.21 21.88 11.96
N ASP A 59 13.12 22.89 11.10
CA ASP A 59 12.38 24.12 11.35
C ASP A 59 10.86 23.92 11.23
N PHE A 60 10.29 23.20 12.19
CA PHE A 60 8.84 23.08 12.35
C PHE A 60 8.43 22.71 13.78
N TRP A 61 7.16 22.91 14.07
CA TRP A 61 6.62 22.73 15.41
C TRP A 61 6.65 21.28 15.84
N ARG A 62 7.07 21.06 17.08
CA ARG A 62 7.17 19.73 17.70
C ARG A 62 5.87 19.43 18.43
N LEU A 63 4.84 19.10 17.69
CA LEU A 63 3.57 18.62 18.23
C LEU A 63 3.67 17.12 18.45
N ALA A 64 3.09 16.64 19.55
CA ALA A 64 2.99 15.21 19.84
C ALA A 64 1.56 14.74 19.67
N GLY A 65 1.39 13.45 19.40
CA GLY A 65 0.10 12.80 19.28
C GLY A 65 -0.07 12.08 17.96
N ILE A 66 -1.24 11.48 17.80
CA ILE A 66 -1.67 10.81 16.57
C ILE A 66 -2.42 11.84 15.74
N PHE A 67 -1.84 12.31 14.63
CA PHE A 67 -2.43 13.35 13.79
C PHE A 67 -2.95 12.82 12.44
N ARG A 68 -2.85 11.53 12.18
CA ARG A 68 -3.39 10.83 11.02
C ARG A 68 -4.30 9.70 11.49
N ASP A 69 -5.08 9.17 10.55
CA ASP A 69 -6.03 8.10 10.82
C ASP A 69 -5.35 6.84 11.33
N VAL A 70 -6.01 6.18 12.27
CA VAL A 70 -5.70 4.82 12.69
C VAL A 70 -6.63 3.90 11.95
N THR A 71 -6.10 3.09 11.03
CA THR A 71 -6.89 2.23 10.16
C THR A 71 -6.68 0.77 10.49
N LEU A 72 -7.76 0.04 10.71
CA LEU A 72 -7.75 -1.41 10.78
C LEU A 72 -8.08 -1.96 9.39
N MET A 73 -7.15 -2.72 8.81
CA MET A 73 -7.37 -3.39 7.53
C MET A 73 -7.43 -4.90 7.72
N TRP A 74 -8.41 -5.50 7.09
CA TRP A 74 -8.48 -6.95 6.93
C TRP A 74 -8.15 -7.32 5.48
N GLN A 75 -7.40 -8.39 5.32
CA GLN A 75 -7.06 -8.95 4.01
C GLN A 75 -7.32 -10.45 4.02
N PRO A 76 -7.74 -11.04 2.88
CA PRO A 76 -7.82 -12.49 2.74
C PRO A 76 -6.44 -13.16 2.85
N ASP A 77 -6.44 -14.50 2.95
CA ASP A 77 -5.21 -15.30 3.06
C ASP A 77 -4.23 -15.03 1.91
N ILE A 78 -4.76 -14.98 0.68
CA ILE A 78 -3.98 -14.50 -0.48
C ILE A 78 -4.29 -13.02 -0.65
N ALA A 79 -3.27 -12.20 -0.59
CA ALA A 79 -3.45 -10.76 -0.63
C ALA A 79 -2.46 -10.08 -1.57
N LEU A 80 -2.97 -9.06 -2.25
CA LEU A 80 -2.14 -8.10 -2.98
C LEU A 80 -1.49 -7.16 -1.95
N ARG A 81 -0.18 -7.23 -1.82
CA ARG A 81 0.59 -6.47 -0.82
C ARG A 81 1.08 -5.14 -1.34
N ASP A 82 1.42 -5.10 -2.61
CA ASP A 82 1.94 -3.89 -3.24
C ASP A 82 1.53 -3.80 -4.70
N VAL A 83 1.34 -2.58 -5.17
CA VAL A 83 1.05 -2.24 -6.57
C VAL A 83 1.96 -1.10 -6.97
N PHE A 84 2.93 -1.37 -7.82
CA PHE A 84 3.86 -0.37 -8.31
C PHE A 84 3.65 -0.10 -9.80
N ASN A 85 3.21 1.10 -10.13
CA ASN A 85 2.89 1.54 -11.48
C ASN A 85 4.03 2.36 -12.07
N LYS A 86 4.54 1.94 -13.25
CA LYS A 86 5.54 2.65 -14.03
C LYS A 86 4.89 3.14 -15.33
N ALA A 87 4.42 4.37 -15.31
CA ALA A 87 3.90 5.03 -16.51
C ALA A 87 5.04 5.79 -17.21
N THR A 88 5.12 5.65 -18.52
CA THR A 88 6.11 6.36 -19.34
C THR A 88 5.47 6.91 -20.61
N LEU A 89 5.95 8.05 -21.08
CA LEU A 89 5.55 8.64 -22.34
C LEU A 89 6.54 8.24 -23.44
N LYS A 90 6.03 8.01 -24.64
CA LYS A 90 6.78 7.61 -25.85
C LYS A 90 6.39 8.49 -27.04
N ASN A 91 7.13 8.37 -28.15
CA ASN A 91 6.83 9.04 -29.40
C ASN A 91 6.62 10.55 -29.25
N ASN A 92 7.61 11.23 -28.68
CA ASN A 92 7.54 12.67 -28.35
C ASN A 92 6.31 13.02 -27.49
N TYR A 93 6.13 12.28 -26.38
CA TYR A 93 5.06 12.47 -25.40
C TYR A 93 3.62 12.25 -25.91
N ARG A 94 3.46 11.72 -27.13
CA ARG A 94 2.14 11.46 -27.71
C ARG A 94 1.50 10.18 -27.20
N ASP A 95 2.29 9.14 -27.02
CA ASP A 95 1.79 7.81 -26.65
C ASP A 95 2.25 7.45 -25.22
N GLY A 96 1.46 6.65 -24.53
CA GLY A 96 1.75 6.21 -23.17
C GLY A 96 1.96 4.71 -23.08
N SER A 97 2.76 4.27 -22.12
CA SER A 97 2.86 2.86 -21.73
C SER A 97 2.78 2.72 -20.22
N LEU A 98 2.15 1.66 -19.76
CA LEU A 98 2.03 1.32 -18.34
C LEU A 98 2.60 -0.08 -18.11
N VAL A 99 3.52 -0.18 -17.17
CA VAL A 99 3.97 -1.43 -16.57
C VAL A 99 3.57 -1.43 -15.10
N THR A 100 2.86 -2.46 -14.67
CA THR A 100 2.43 -2.60 -13.27
C THR A 100 3.10 -3.83 -12.67
N GLU A 101 3.78 -3.65 -11.56
CA GLU A 101 4.33 -4.71 -10.73
C GLU A 101 3.41 -4.93 -9.53
N LEU A 102 3.06 -6.19 -9.28
CA LEU A 102 2.05 -6.60 -8.30
C LEU A 102 2.69 -7.64 -7.37
N LEU A 103 2.80 -7.33 -6.09
CA LEU A 103 3.31 -8.27 -5.10
C LEU A 103 2.15 -9.01 -4.42
N VAL A 104 2.01 -10.29 -4.74
CA VAL A 104 1.01 -11.19 -4.12
C VAL A 104 1.69 -12.00 -3.03
N SER A 105 1.06 -12.17 -1.88
CA SER A 105 1.60 -12.97 -0.78
C SER A 105 0.64 -14.06 -0.34
N ASN A 106 1.24 -15.20 0.04
CA ASN A 106 0.56 -16.32 0.68
C ASN A 106 1.23 -16.61 2.05
N PRO A 107 0.73 -16.05 3.14
CA PRO A 107 1.25 -16.34 4.48
C PRO A 107 0.83 -17.70 5.02
N THR A 108 -0.07 -18.41 4.35
CA THR A 108 -0.61 -19.69 4.82
C THR A 108 0.40 -20.84 4.67
N GLY A 109 0.13 -21.93 5.34
CA GLY A 109 0.94 -23.17 5.26
C GLY A 109 0.63 -24.06 4.05
N ILE A 110 -0.24 -23.61 3.12
CA ILE A 110 -0.68 -24.42 1.98
C ILE A 110 -0.56 -23.64 0.68
N ARG A 111 -0.30 -24.34 -0.42
CA ARG A 111 -0.27 -23.77 -1.76
C ARG A 111 -1.68 -23.33 -2.17
N ARG A 112 -1.80 -22.17 -2.79
CA ARG A 112 -3.08 -21.56 -3.18
C ARG A 112 -3.02 -21.03 -4.61
N GLY A 113 -4.12 -21.27 -5.35
CA GLY A 113 -4.37 -20.56 -6.60
C GLY A 113 -4.92 -19.16 -6.38
N PHE A 114 -4.59 -18.22 -7.26
CA PHE A 114 -5.15 -16.88 -7.29
C PHE A 114 -5.35 -16.40 -8.73
N LYS A 115 -6.24 -15.44 -8.88
CA LYS A 115 -6.45 -14.71 -10.14
C LYS A 115 -6.38 -13.22 -9.83
N LEU A 116 -5.71 -12.47 -10.70
CA LEU A 116 -5.67 -11.02 -10.70
C LEU A 116 -6.32 -10.51 -11.98
N SER A 117 -7.16 -9.49 -11.86
CA SER A 117 -7.75 -8.75 -12.97
C SER A 117 -7.38 -7.30 -12.87
N GLY A 118 -6.85 -6.73 -13.95
CA GLY A 118 -6.48 -5.32 -14.04
C GLY A 118 -7.30 -4.62 -15.11
N ARG A 119 -7.91 -3.47 -14.78
CA ARG A 119 -8.67 -2.66 -15.73
C ARG A 119 -8.20 -1.22 -15.69
N LEU A 120 -7.74 -0.71 -16.82
CA LEU A 120 -7.26 0.65 -16.98
C LEU A 120 -8.34 1.51 -17.63
N TYR A 121 -8.67 2.63 -16.97
CA TYR A 121 -9.70 3.58 -17.41
C TYR A 121 -9.10 4.97 -17.65
N ASP A 122 -9.66 5.70 -18.61
CA ASP A 122 -9.35 7.12 -18.79
C ASP A 122 -10.11 8.03 -17.80
N SER A 123 -9.86 9.33 -17.90
CA SER A 123 -10.50 10.36 -17.06
C SER A 123 -12.03 10.41 -17.20
N SER A 124 -12.57 9.84 -18.28
CA SER A 124 -14.02 9.74 -18.54
C SER A 124 -14.60 8.39 -18.06
N ASN A 125 -13.84 7.60 -17.32
CA ASN A 125 -14.18 6.21 -16.90
C ASN A 125 -14.45 5.25 -18.07
N ARG A 126 -13.90 5.50 -19.24
CA ARG A 126 -13.95 4.56 -20.35
C ARG A 126 -12.82 3.55 -20.19
N LEU A 127 -13.14 2.25 -20.30
CA LEU A 127 -12.14 1.19 -20.29
C LEU A 127 -11.23 1.32 -21.53
N ILE A 128 -9.92 1.40 -21.29
CA ILE A 128 -8.90 1.48 -22.34
C ILE A 128 -8.25 0.14 -22.59
N SER A 129 -7.95 -0.58 -21.50
CA SER A 129 -7.27 -1.86 -21.57
C SER A 129 -7.55 -2.67 -20.32
N ASP A 130 -7.47 -3.96 -20.45
CA ASP A 130 -7.57 -4.93 -19.37
C ASP A 130 -6.42 -5.95 -19.44
N ALA A 131 -6.16 -6.60 -18.33
CA ALA A 131 -5.19 -7.66 -18.20
C ALA A 131 -5.63 -8.63 -17.12
N ASP A 132 -5.52 -9.93 -17.42
CA ASP A 132 -5.77 -11.00 -16.46
C ASP A 132 -4.50 -11.83 -16.25
N PHE A 133 -4.30 -12.29 -15.03
CA PHE A 133 -3.22 -13.19 -14.67
C PHE A 133 -3.71 -14.19 -13.63
N GLY A 134 -3.39 -15.45 -13.83
CA GLY A 134 -3.68 -16.51 -12.86
C GLY A 134 -2.46 -17.37 -12.62
N SER A 135 -2.22 -17.74 -11.39
CA SER A 135 -1.12 -18.61 -10.98
C SER A 135 -1.41 -19.29 -9.66
N GLU A 136 -0.48 -20.13 -9.24
CA GLU A 136 -0.43 -20.68 -7.89
C GLU A 136 0.76 -20.11 -7.15
N ILE A 137 0.60 -19.93 -5.85
CA ILE A 137 1.64 -19.40 -4.97
C ILE A 137 1.92 -20.39 -3.83
N ASP A 138 3.20 -20.67 -3.62
CA ASP A 138 3.65 -21.61 -2.61
C ASP A 138 3.38 -21.13 -1.19
N PRO A 139 3.36 -22.04 -0.21
CA PRO A 139 3.17 -21.68 1.19
C PRO A 139 4.24 -20.70 1.69
N LYS A 140 3.83 -19.75 2.53
CA LYS A 140 4.72 -18.77 3.20
C LYS A 140 5.66 -18.04 2.22
N SER A 141 5.17 -17.75 1.03
CA SER A 141 5.93 -17.10 -0.04
C SER A 141 5.26 -15.84 -0.57
N SER A 142 5.99 -15.09 -1.38
CA SER A 142 5.46 -13.97 -2.16
C SER A 142 5.88 -14.12 -3.61
N MET A 143 5.02 -13.66 -4.52
CA MET A 143 5.24 -13.69 -5.96
C MET A 143 5.12 -12.28 -6.53
N LEU A 144 6.11 -11.86 -7.30
CA LEU A 144 6.05 -10.63 -8.09
C LEU A 144 5.49 -10.95 -9.48
N CYS A 145 4.30 -10.42 -9.75
CA CYS A 145 3.63 -10.49 -11.05
C CYS A 145 3.87 -9.18 -11.79
N ARG A 146 3.98 -9.24 -13.12
CA ARG A 146 4.21 -8.05 -13.93
C ARG A 146 3.24 -8.00 -15.10
N TRP A 147 2.48 -6.91 -15.19
CA TRP A 147 1.66 -6.59 -16.34
C TRP A 147 2.33 -5.56 -17.21
N ASN A 148 2.32 -5.82 -18.53
CA ASN A 148 2.71 -4.85 -19.54
C ASN A 148 1.46 -4.51 -20.33
N PHE A 149 0.86 -3.36 -20.07
CA PHE A 149 -0.29 -2.90 -20.83
C PHE A 149 0.13 -2.49 -22.25
N PRO A 150 -0.74 -2.67 -23.25
CA PRO A 150 -0.50 -2.17 -24.59
C PRO A 150 -0.22 -0.67 -24.62
N THR A 151 0.51 -0.22 -25.62
CA THR A 151 0.75 1.22 -25.80
C THR A 151 -0.57 1.95 -26.05
N ILE A 152 -0.85 2.97 -25.25
CA ILE A 152 -2.02 3.83 -25.37
C ILE A 152 -1.65 4.95 -26.33
N GLN A 153 -2.29 4.98 -27.49
CA GLN A 153 -2.06 6.02 -28.49
C GLN A 153 -2.77 7.33 -28.10
N ASN A 154 -2.12 8.45 -28.41
CA ASN A 154 -2.64 9.77 -28.13
C ASN A 154 -3.08 9.95 -26.67
N VAL A 155 -2.22 9.52 -25.75
CA VAL A 155 -2.47 9.62 -24.31
C VAL A 155 -2.58 11.10 -23.91
N LYS A 156 -3.55 11.42 -23.04
CA LYS A 156 -3.62 12.73 -22.41
C LYS A 156 -2.61 12.75 -21.26
N ALA A 157 -1.47 13.41 -21.48
CA ALA A 157 -0.46 13.53 -20.44
C ALA A 157 -0.96 14.42 -19.31
N TRP A 158 -0.44 14.17 -18.11
CA TRP A 158 -0.68 15.07 -16.98
C TRP A 158 0.23 16.29 -17.07
N SER A 159 -0.33 17.46 -16.79
CA SER A 159 0.42 18.67 -16.46
C SER A 159 -0.28 19.41 -15.32
N ALA A 160 0.36 20.41 -14.75
CA ALA A 160 -0.26 21.22 -13.69
C ALA A 160 -1.46 22.02 -14.21
N GLU A 161 -1.43 22.40 -15.48
CA GLU A 161 -2.50 23.16 -16.18
C GLU A 161 -3.62 22.22 -16.65
N ASP A 162 -3.30 20.98 -16.98
CA ASP A 162 -4.25 19.95 -17.45
C ASP A 162 -3.97 18.60 -16.77
N PRO A 163 -4.47 18.40 -15.54
CA PRO A 163 -4.11 17.26 -14.68
C PRO A 163 -4.89 15.99 -15.05
N ASN A 164 -4.65 15.46 -16.24
CA ASN A 164 -5.27 14.23 -16.71
C ASN A 164 -4.77 13.01 -15.93
N LEU A 165 -5.70 12.26 -15.35
CA LEU A 165 -5.40 11.04 -14.60
C LEU A 165 -6.07 9.82 -15.25
N TYR A 166 -5.39 8.70 -15.14
CA TYR A 166 -5.90 7.37 -15.48
C TYR A 166 -6.12 6.57 -14.21
N LYS A 167 -7.10 5.69 -14.21
CA LYS A 167 -7.43 4.85 -13.06
C LYS A 167 -7.15 3.38 -13.41
N LEU A 168 -6.28 2.75 -12.65
CA LEU A 168 -6.09 1.31 -12.68
C LEU A 168 -6.86 0.68 -11.51
N LEU A 169 -7.81 -0.19 -11.82
CA LEU A 169 -8.49 -1.06 -10.87
C LEU A 169 -7.80 -2.43 -10.91
N VAL A 170 -7.44 -2.94 -9.74
CA VAL A 170 -6.85 -4.27 -9.58
C VAL A 170 -7.71 -5.07 -8.60
N GLU A 171 -8.14 -6.25 -9.03
CA GLU A 171 -8.96 -7.18 -8.26
C GLU A 171 -8.31 -8.55 -8.19
#